data_99d57190cb149e567f5ca76350fc2ff7
#
_entry.id   99d57190cb149e567f5ca76350fc2ff7
#
_cell.length_a   1.000
_cell.length_b   1.000
_cell.length_c   1.000
_cell.angle_alpha   90.00
_cell.angle_beta   90.00
_cell.angle_gamma   90.00
#
_symmetry.space_group_name_H-M   'P 1'
#
loop_
_entity.id
_entity.type
_entity.pdbx_description
1 polymer ?
#
loop_
_entity_poly.entity_id
_entity_poly.type
_entity_poly.pdbx_seq_one_letter_code
_entity_poly.pdbx_strand_id
1 'polypeptide(L)'
;MRSFLNGSSAVTPARWTTYKXXXXDVRELLPDARSVICGALIYDTEQPRSTEVPPDPARGWVSRYAWGDDYHTIVEEKLEALRARVAERAGNGFQCKLYVDTGPVLERVYARHAGLGWQGKNTCLLDAELGSFFFLGVLVTNLELAPDTPLADACGACTLCLEACPTGALVEPYVMDARRCLSYLTIELRDAIPDEFRPAVGRHVFGCDICQDVCPYNRRAALTRLSALAPREIETRSSKSETRERRAAGHESPVTSHQSLFHPCLDWLVSLTEEDFKQIFRTSAVKRARWRGLVRNALVAMGNSGDARFRPALEQLAASPDPLLAEHAKWALAQLAVRTKG
;
A
#
# COMPACT_ATOMS: atom_id res chain seq x y z
N MET A 1 32.31 8.39 -0.42
CA MET A 1 31.66 7.09 -0.21
C MET A 1 31.62 6.59 1.24
N ARG A 2 32.48 7.08 2.15
CA ARG A 2 32.47 6.69 3.58
C ARG A 2 31.45 7.44 4.45
N SER A 3 30.74 8.41 3.92
CA SER A 3 29.82 9.25 4.73
C SER A 3 28.36 8.79 4.74
N PHE A 4 28.07 7.66 4.11
CA PHE A 4 26.68 7.21 3.92
C PHE A 4 26.04 6.54 5.16
N LEU A 5 26.81 6.29 6.20
CA LEU A 5 26.33 5.44 7.30
C LEU A 5 25.83 6.21 8.54
N ASN A 6 25.90 7.55 8.55
CA ASN A 6 25.54 8.34 9.74
C ASN A 6 24.20 9.07 9.68
N GLY A 7 23.31 8.67 8.79
CA GLY A 7 21.95 9.17 8.79
C GLY A 7 21.04 8.25 9.60
N SER A 8 21.01 8.44 10.93
CA SER A 8 20.12 7.68 11.78
C SER A 8 18.68 8.17 11.65
N SER A 9 17.94 7.66 10.67
CA SER A 9 16.50 7.63 10.81
C SER A 9 16.18 6.38 11.63
N ALA A 10 15.84 6.57 12.89
CA ALA A 10 15.49 5.47 13.77
C ALA A 10 14.15 4.87 13.34
N VAL A 11 14.22 3.90 12.46
CA VAL A 11 13.08 3.01 12.22
C VAL A 11 13.20 1.92 13.28
N THR A 12 12.34 1.95 14.27
CA THR A 12 12.28 0.87 15.26
C THR A 12 11.83 -0.39 14.51
N PRO A 13 12.66 -1.44 14.42
CA PRO A 13 12.34 -2.59 13.59
C PRO A 13 11.21 -3.42 14.22
N ALA A 14 10.07 -3.43 13.55
CA ALA A 14 9.09 -4.47 13.77
C ALA A 14 9.64 -5.75 13.11
N ARG A 15 10.00 -6.75 13.91
CA ARG A 15 10.41 -8.12 13.55
C ARG A 15 10.85 -8.36 12.08
N TRP A 16 11.88 -7.63 11.64
CA TRP A 16 12.56 -7.89 10.37
C TRP A 16 13.86 -8.67 10.64
N THR A 17 13.78 -9.72 11.41
CA THR A 17 14.95 -10.41 12.00
C THR A 17 15.72 -11.28 11.02
N THR A 18 15.37 -11.33 9.75
CA THR A 18 16.02 -12.23 8.80
C THR A 18 16.63 -11.57 7.55
N TYR A 19 16.56 -10.24 7.40
CA TYR A 19 17.22 -9.55 6.28
C TYR A 19 18.54 -8.97 6.76
N LYS A 20 19.65 -9.59 6.28
CA LYS A 20 20.93 -8.93 6.44
C LYS A 20 20.89 -7.60 5.70
N UNK A 21 21.02 -6.75 6.31
CA UNK A 21 20.93 -5.47 5.72
C UNK A 21 22.16 -5.14 4.95
N UNK A 22 22.03 -5.65 4.16
CA UNK A 22 23.04 -5.55 3.20
C UNK A 22 22.86 -4.34 2.41
N UNK A 23 22.08 -4.06 2.61
CA UNK A 23 21.67 -2.99 1.88
C UNK A 23 22.45 -1.72 2.03
N UNK A 24 23.15 -1.87 2.68
CA UNK A 24 23.93 -0.71 2.78
C UNK A 24 25.04 -0.63 1.77
N ASP A 25 25.53 -1.67 1.52
CA ASP A 25 26.61 -1.65 0.51
C ASP A 25 26.19 -2.50 -0.71
N VAL A 26 25.87 -1.85 -1.78
CA VAL A 26 25.47 -2.52 -3.02
C VAL A 26 26.58 -3.38 -3.64
N ARG A 27 27.83 -3.24 -3.19
CA ARG A 27 28.93 -4.11 -3.64
C ARG A 27 28.80 -5.53 -3.10
N GLU A 28 28.01 -5.75 -2.05
CA GLU A 28 27.63 -7.11 -1.64
C GLU A 28 26.73 -7.77 -2.68
N LEU A 29 26.02 -6.99 -3.46
CA LEU A 29 25.11 -7.47 -4.51
C LEU A 29 25.83 -7.59 -5.86
N LEU A 30 26.62 -6.58 -6.20
CA LEU A 30 27.41 -6.53 -7.42
C LEU A 30 28.82 -6.05 -7.02
N PRO A 31 29.82 -6.96 -6.91
CA PRO A 31 31.14 -6.59 -6.38
C PRO A 31 31.81 -5.41 -7.08
N ASP A 32 31.60 -5.27 -8.39
CA ASP A 32 32.14 -4.19 -9.19
C ASP A 32 31.24 -2.97 -9.26
N ALA A 33 30.21 -2.86 -8.40
CA ALA A 33 29.29 -1.74 -8.41
C ALA A 33 30.00 -0.39 -8.18
N ARG A 34 29.74 0.57 -9.05
CA ARG A 34 30.27 1.94 -8.98
C ARG A 34 29.18 2.99 -8.87
N SER A 35 27.96 2.69 -9.37
CA SER A 35 26.84 3.62 -9.32
C SER A 35 25.51 2.91 -9.09
N VAL A 36 24.54 3.67 -8.61
CA VAL A 36 23.13 3.24 -8.47
C VAL A 36 22.27 4.25 -9.23
N ILE A 37 21.55 3.78 -10.24
CA ILE A 37 20.57 4.59 -10.98
C ILE A 37 19.22 4.36 -10.33
N CYS A 38 18.55 5.44 -9.92
CA CYS A 38 17.22 5.38 -9.30
C CYS A 38 16.18 5.95 -10.26
N GLY A 39 15.06 5.25 -10.40
CA GLY A 39 13.92 5.69 -11.18
C GLY A 39 12.66 5.81 -10.34
N ALA A 40 11.80 6.77 -10.69
CA ALA A 40 10.49 6.96 -10.07
C ALA A 40 9.41 6.73 -11.12
N LEU A 41 8.38 5.93 -10.76
CA LEU A 41 7.22 5.68 -11.62
C LEU A 41 5.97 6.16 -10.89
N ILE A 42 5.34 7.22 -11.39
CA ILE A 42 4.15 7.84 -10.79
C ILE A 42 2.97 6.87 -10.87
N TYR A 43 2.26 6.69 -9.73
CA TYR A 43 1.01 5.93 -9.67
C TYR A 43 -0.19 6.77 -9.24
N ASP A 44 -0.01 8.06 -9.02
CA ASP A 44 -1.13 8.94 -8.67
C ASP A 44 -2.13 9.04 -9.83
N THR A 45 -3.41 9.10 -9.50
CA THR A 45 -4.51 9.18 -10.48
C THR A 45 -5.44 10.34 -10.13
N GLU A 46 -6.38 10.63 -11.03
CA GLU A 46 -7.40 11.68 -10.83
C GLU A 46 -8.42 11.34 -9.74
N GLN A 47 -8.45 10.08 -9.27
CA GLN A 47 -9.40 9.68 -8.22
C GLN A 47 -9.14 10.48 -6.92
N PRO A 48 -10.18 10.82 -6.17
CA PRO A 48 -10.02 11.63 -4.97
C PRO A 48 -9.20 10.92 -3.88
N ARG A 49 -8.69 11.68 -2.95
CA ARG A 49 -7.91 11.19 -1.80
C ARG A 49 -8.83 10.50 -0.78
N SER A 50 -8.28 9.62 0.04
CA SER A 50 -9.05 8.95 1.10
C SER A 50 -9.67 9.95 2.08
N THR A 51 -8.99 11.07 2.27
CA THR A 51 -9.42 12.15 3.16
C THR A 51 -10.47 13.07 2.53
N GLU A 52 -10.72 12.96 1.22
CA GLU A 52 -11.68 13.79 0.47
C GLU A 52 -13.00 13.06 0.21
N VAL A 53 -12.97 11.72 0.17
CA VAL A 53 -14.17 10.92 -0.10
C VAL A 53 -15.03 10.82 1.17
N PRO A 54 -16.29 11.29 1.14
CA PRO A 54 -17.18 11.12 2.29
C PRO A 54 -17.26 9.66 2.74
N PRO A 55 -17.37 9.40 4.04
CA PRO A 55 -17.51 8.03 4.51
C PRO A 55 -18.78 7.37 3.95
N ASP A 56 -18.61 6.23 3.30
CA ASP A 56 -19.69 5.33 2.92
C ASP A 56 -19.57 4.12 3.84
N PRO A 57 -20.54 3.87 4.72
CA PRO A 57 -20.45 2.77 5.68
C PRO A 57 -20.37 1.39 5.02
N ALA A 58 -20.79 1.30 3.75
CA ALA A 58 -20.78 0.05 2.99
C ALA A 58 -19.41 -0.31 2.43
N ARG A 59 -18.48 0.65 2.37
CA ARG A 59 -17.29 0.53 1.54
C ARG A 59 -15.99 0.67 2.31
N GLY A 60 -15.02 -0.18 1.93
CA GLY A 60 -13.66 -0.12 2.45
C GLY A 60 -12.79 0.83 1.62
N TRP A 61 -11.59 1.10 2.12
CA TRP A 61 -10.57 1.86 1.40
C TRP A 61 -9.34 0.99 1.17
N VAL A 62 -8.88 0.94 -0.07
CA VAL A 62 -7.61 0.32 -0.47
C VAL A 62 -6.62 1.44 -0.79
N SER A 63 -5.41 1.36 -0.28
CA SER A 63 -4.35 2.33 -0.56
C SER A 63 -4.11 2.44 -2.07
N ARG A 64 -3.94 3.66 -2.54
CA ARG A 64 -3.83 4.04 -3.96
C ARG A 64 -2.85 3.18 -4.75
N TYR A 65 -1.71 2.85 -4.16
CA TYR A 65 -0.67 2.09 -4.86
C TYR A 65 -1.12 0.67 -5.28
N ALA A 66 -2.17 0.15 -4.65
CA ALA A 66 -2.66 -1.22 -4.87
C ALA A 66 -3.94 -1.28 -5.70
N TRP A 67 -4.38 -0.16 -6.29
CA TRP A 67 -5.62 -0.13 -7.08
C TRP A 67 -5.48 -0.88 -8.41
N GLY A 68 -4.33 -0.79 -9.06
CA GLY A 68 -4.07 -1.37 -10.38
C GLY A 68 -3.42 -2.73 -10.32
N ASP A 69 -2.70 -3.04 -11.38
CA ASP A 69 -1.90 -4.26 -11.49
C ASP A 69 -0.68 -4.18 -10.57
N ASP A 70 -0.07 -5.33 -10.31
CA ASP A 70 1.08 -5.44 -9.42
C ASP A 70 2.25 -4.59 -9.94
N TYR A 71 2.56 -3.52 -9.21
CA TYR A 71 3.60 -2.57 -9.59
C TYR A 71 4.99 -3.19 -9.74
N HIS A 72 5.27 -4.30 -9.06
CA HIS A 72 6.57 -4.97 -9.19
C HIS A 72 6.84 -5.31 -10.65
N THR A 73 5.89 -5.97 -11.31
CA THR A 73 6.02 -6.33 -12.72
C THR A 73 6.18 -5.11 -13.62
N ILE A 74 5.34 -4.09 -13.39
CA ILE A 74 5.34 -2.87 -14.21
C ILE A 74 6.69 -2.13 -14.08
N VAL A 75 7.20 -1.95 -12.86
CA VAL A 75 8.46 -1.26 -12.62
C VAL A 75 9.63 -2.10 -13.15
N GLU A 76 9.62 -3.43 -12.93
CA GLU A 76 10.64 -4.33 -13.47
C GLU A 76 10.75 -4.24 -14.99
N GLU A 77 9.62 -4.25 -15.72
CA GLU A 77 9.60 -4.09 -17.17
C GLU A 77 10.24 -2.77 -17.63
N LYS A 78 9.95 -1.68 -16.92
CA LYS A 78 10.53 -0.37 -17.22
C LYS A 78 12.05 -0.34 -16.96
N LEU A 79 12.47 -0.96 -15.84
CA LEU A 79 13.89 -1.06 -15.53
C LEU A 79 14.64 -1.94 -16.52
N GLU A 80 14.04 -3.04 -16.97
CA GLU A 80 14.64 -3.91 -18.00
C GLU A 80 14.80 -3.17 -19.33
N ALA A 81 13.79 -2.39 -19.73
CA ALA A 81 13.91 -1.55 -20.92
C ALA A 81 15.03 -0.51 -20.78
N LEU A 82 15.15 0.10 -19.59
CA LEU A 82 16.24 1.04 -19.29
C LEU A 82 17.60 0.32 -19.34
N ARG A 83 17.69 -0.84 -18.68
CA ARG A 83 18.91 -1.67 -18.69
C ARG A 83 19.39 -1.98 -20.11
N ALA A 84 18.46 -2.39 -20.98
CA ALA A 84 18.79 -2.71 -22.37
C ALA A 84 19.38 -1.50 -23.11
N ARG A 85 18.76 -0.33 -22.95
CA ARG A 85 19.24 0.91 -23.58
C ARG A 85 20.59 1.37 -23.04
N VAL A 86 20.83 1.16 -21.74
CA VAL A 86 22.14 1.47 -21.12
C VAL A 86 23.20 0.50 -21.66
N ALA A 87 22.86 -0.81 -21.73
CA ALA A 87 23.78 -1.83 -22.23
C ALA A 87 24.26 -1.53 -23.67
N GLU A 88 23.33 -1.10 -24.55
CA GLU A 88 23.66 -0.73 -25.93
C GLU A 88 24.72 0.37 -25.99
N ARG A 89 24.67 1.33 -25.06
CA ARG A 89 25.61 2.47 -25.03
C ARG A 89 26.90 2.17 -24.28
N ALA A 90 26.81 1.35 -23.25
CA ALA A 90 27.94 1.01 -22.39
C ALA A 90 28.89 0.01 -23.05
N GLY A 91 28.38 -0.84 -23.93
CA GLY A 91 29.20 -1.85 -24.63
C GLY A 91 29.61 -3.02 -23.75
N ASN A 92 30.65 -3.71 -24.17
CA ASN A 92 31.14 -4.92 -23.51
C ASN A 92 31.60 -4.65 -22.08
N GLY A 93 31.29 -5.57 -21.17
CA GLY A 93 31.68 -5.49 -19.76
C GLY A 93 30.65 -4.81 -18.87
N PHE A 94 29.54 -4.29 -19.42
CA PHE A 94 28.46 -3.71 -18.63
C PHE A 94 27.81 -4.79 -17.76
N GLN A 95 27.68 -4.48 -16.48
CA GLN A 95 26.98 -5.34 -15.51
C GLN A 95 25.98 -4.51 -14.73
N CYS A 96 24.81 -5.08 -14.46
CA CYS A 96 23.86 -4.44 -13.54
C CYS A 96 22.90 -5.47 -12.91
N LYS A 97 22.32 -5.07 -11.78
CA LYS A 97 21.22 -5.79 -11.10
C LYS A 97 20.06 -4.82 -10.83
N LEU A 98 18.86 -5.32 -11.04
CA LEU A 98 17.62 -4.56 -10.83
C LEU A 98 17.00 -4.92 -9.48
N TYR A 99 16.37 -3.94 -8.84
CA TYR A 99 15.59 -4.18 -7.62
C TYR A 99 14.35 -3.27 -7.61
N VAL A 100 13.25 -3.86 -7.15
CA VAL A 100 11.98 -3.19 -6.91
C VAL A 100 11.44 -3.70 -5.57
N ASP A 101 11.44 -2.87 -4.55
CA ASP A 101 10.86 -3.11 -3.22
C ASP A 101 11.42 -4.33 -2.46
N THR A 102 11.34 -5.52 -3.03
CA THR A 102 11.65 -6.77 -2.31
C THR A 102 13.14 -7.10 -2.25
N GLY A 103 14.00 -6.30 -2.86
CA GLY A 103 15.44 -6.49 -2.84
C GLY A 103 16.11 -5.99 -1.56
N PRO A 104 17.35 -6.45 -1.26
CA PRO A 104 18.09 -5.97 -0.09
C PRO A 104 18.79 -4.63 -0.39
N VAL A 105 18.03 -3.66 -0.89
CA VAL A 105 18.51 -2.32 -1.25
C VAL A 105 17.64 -1.28 -0.52
N LEU A 106 18.28 -0.25 0.00
CA LEU A 106 17.57 0.87 0.65
C LEU A 106 17.18 1.90 -0.41
N GLU A 107 16.19 1.58 -1.25
CA GLU A 107 15.80 2.35 -2.44
C GLU A 107 15.55 3.82 -2.12
N ARG A 108 14.80 4.12 -1.05
CA ARG A 108 14.50 5.51 -0.66
C ARG A 108 15.77 6.29 -0.31
N VAL A 109 16.75 5.63 0.30
CA VAL A 109 18.03 6.27 0.64
C VAL A 109 18.81 6.59 -0.64
N TYR A 110 18.95 5.60 -1.54
CA TYR A 110 19.64 5.82 -2.82
C TYR A 110 18.93 6.88 -3.67
N ALA A 111 17.59 6.82 -3.74
CA ALA A 111 16.80 7.78 -4.51
C ALA A 111 16.95 9.21 -3.98
N ARG A 112 17.01 9.39 -2.64
CA ARG A 112 17.30 10.68 -2.02
C ARG A 112 18.68 11.19 -2.45
N HIS A 113 19.70 10.34 -2.43
CA HIS A 113 21.05 10.72 -2.82
C HIS A 113 21.20 10.94 -4.34
N ALA A 114 20.33 10.30 -5.12
CA ALA A 114 20.23 10.50 -6.58
C ALA A 114 19.39 11.74 -6.96
N GLY A 115 19.00 12.57 -5.99
CA GLY A 115 18.28 13.81 -6.28
C GLY A 115 16.80 13.63 -6.70
N LEU A 116 16.22 12.43 -6.51
CA LEU A 116 14.81 12.20 -6.87
C LEU A 116 13.81 12.82 -5.88
N GLY A 117 14.30 13.32 -4.75
CA GLY A 117 13.45 13.93 -3.75
C GLY A 117 14.15 14.03 -2.39
N TRP A 118 13.45 14.60 -1.43
CA TRP A 118 13.92 14.65 -0.04
C TRP A 118 13.07 13.70 0.82
N GLN A 119 13.60 13.31 1.95
CA GLN A 119 12.81 12.53 2.91
C GLN A 119 11.83 13.47 3.63
N GLY A 120 10.54 13.23 3.46
CA GLY A 120 9.51 14.00 4.16
C GLY A 120 9.35 13.62 5.63
N LYS A 121 8.69 14.47 6.40
CA LYS A 121 8.39 14.20 7.82
C LYS A 121 7.53 12.95 8.01
N ASN A 122 6.78 12.54 6.96
CA ASN A 122 6.01 11.30 6.93
C ASN A 122 6.84 10.07 6.52
N THR A 123 8.14 10.22 6.41
CA THR A 123 9.12 9.21 5.99
C THR A 123 9.04 8.76 4.52
N CYS A 124 8.11 9.32 3.74
CA CYS A 124 8.08 9.10 2.28
C CYS A 124 9.15 9.94 1.60
N LEU A 125 9.55 9.51 0.39
CA LEU A 125 10.34 10.38 -0.49
C LEU A 125 9.37 11.37 -1.15
N LEU A 126 9.73 12.65 -1.16
CA LEU A 126 8.91 13.75 -1.68
C LEU A 126 9.68 14.50 -2.75
N ASP A 127 8.98 14.87 -3.80
CA ASP A 127 9.48 15.79 -4.83
C ASP A 127 8.45 16.91 -5.04
N ALA A 128 8.92 18.09 -5.42
CA ALA A 128 8.05 19.26 -5.55
C ALA A 128 7.05 19.17 -6.71
N GLU A 129 7.41 18.42 -7.76
CA GLU A 129 6.58 18.26 -8.97
C GLU A 129 5.88 16.89 -9.02
N LEU A 130 6.57 15.85 -8.54
CA LEU A 130 6.05 14.48 -8.58
C LEU A 130 5.21 14.12 -7.36
N GLY A 131 5.31 14.90 -6.27
CA GLY A 131 4.67 14.55 -5.00
C GLY A 131 5.37 13.39 -4.31
N SER A 132 4.61 12.43 -3.80
CA SER A 132 5.15 11.21 -3.17
C SER A 132 4.46 9.93 -3.65
N PHE A 133 3.51 10.04 -4.57
CA PHE A 133 2.78 8.88 -5.09
C PHE A 133 3.53 8.28 -6.29
N PHE A 134 4.75 7.76 -6.03
CA PHE A 134 5.54 7.08 -7.04
C PHE A 134 6.24 5.85 -6.45
N PHE A 135 6.39 4.84 -7.28
CA PHE A 135 7.19 3.65 -6.98
C PHE A 135 8.64 3.94 -7.29
N LEU A 136 9.54 3.28 -6.57
CA LEU A 136 10.97 3.35 -6.82
C LEU A 136 11.44 2.05 -7.47
N GLY A 137 12.43 2.19 -8.34
CA GLY A 137 13.18 1.06 -8.86
C GLY A 137 14.64 1.46 -9.00
N VAL A 138 15.55 0.51 -8.81
CA VAL A 138 16.98 0.80 -8.85
C VAL A 138 17.72 -0.16 -9.76
N LEU A 139 18.77 0.36 -10.42
CA LEU A 139 19.75 -0.40 -11.17
C LEU A 139 21.11 -0.19 -10.47
N VAL A 140 21.67 -1.25 -9.89
CA VAL A 140 23.03 -1.25 -9.37
C VAL A 140 23.95 -1.61 -10.53
N THR A 141 24.96 -0.79 -10.85
CA THR A 141 25.77 -0.96 -12.06
C THR A 141 27.27 -0.74 -11.79
N ASN A 142 28.10 -1.38 -12.63
CA ASN A 142 29.55 -1.16 -12.64
C ASN A 142 29.98 0.06 -13.44
N LEU A 143 29.03 0.81 -14.03
CA LEU A 143 29.36 2.07 -14.72
C LEU A 143 29.75 3.15 -13.71
N GLU A 144 30.74 3.94 -14.04
CA GLU A 144 31.11 5.12 -13.28
C GLU A 144 30.32 6.32 -13.83
N LEU A 145 29.31 6.74 -13.07
CA LEU A 145 28.44 7.86 -13.45
C LEU A 145 28.70 9.05 -12.52
N ALA A 146 28.58 10.24 -13.05
CA ALA A 146 28.62 11.45 -12.22
C ALA A 146 27.44 11.43 -11.23
N PRO A 147 27.70 11.67 -9.94
CA PRO A 147 26.61 11.65 -8.95
C PRO A 147 25.73 12.90 -9.05
N ASP A 148 24.44 12.69 -8.85
CA ASP A 148 23.49 13.80 -8.71
C ASP A 148 23.61 14.43 -7.32
N THR A 149 22.98 15.60 -7.16
CA THR A 149 22.98 16.33 -5.88
C THR A 149 21.66 16.10 -5.14
N PRO A 150 21.71 15.65 -3.89
CA PRO A 150 20.50 15.51 -3.07
C PRO A 150 19.72 16.83 -2.94
N LEU A 151 18.39 16.75 -2.99
CA LEU A 151 17.53 17.90 -2.78
C LEU A 151 17.45 18.27 -1.32
N ALA A 152 17.36 19.58 -1.04
CA ALA A 152 17.15 20.09 0.31
C ALA A 152 15.75 19.76 0.81
N ASP A 153 15.61 19.56 2.11
CA ASP A 153 14.31 19.35 2.75
C ASP A 153 13.44 20.61 2.59
N ALA A 154 12.25 20.42 2.05
CA ALA A 154 11.27 21.48 1.84
C ALA A 154 9.99 21.32 2.70
N CYS A 155 9.99 20.44 3.70
CA CYS A 155 8.86 20.30 4.63
C CYS A 155 8.65 21.52 5.52
N GLY A 156 9.70 22.27 5.82
CA GLY A 156 9.63 23.49 6.61
C GLY A 156 8.89 23.30 7.96
N ALA A 157 7.99 24.20 8.29
CA ALA A 157 7.21 24.17 9.54
C ALA A 157 5.97 23.24 9.45
N CYS A 158 5.64 22.69 8.29
CA CYS A 158 4.42 21.89 8.10
C CYS A 158 4.41 20.61 8.96
N THR A 159 3.26 20.32 9.61
CA THR A 159 3.06 19.14 10.47
C THR A 159 1.83 18.32 10.10
N LEU A 160 1.17 18.63 8.99
CA LEU A 160 -0.12 18.04 8.60
C LEU A 160 -0.11 16.50 8.62
N CYS A 161 0.96 15.87 8.14
CA CYS A 161 1.04 14.41 8.10
C CYS A 161 1.14 13.78 9.50
N LEU A 162 1.80 14.47 10.45
CA LEU A 162 1.90 13.99 11.83
C LEU A 162 0.53 14.08 12.52
N GLU A 163 -0.13 15.23 12.35
CA GLU A 163 -1.44 15.50 12.95
C GLU A 163 -2.55 14.58 12.41
N ALA A 164 -2.48 14.27 11.12
CA ALA A 164 -3.48 13.43 10.46
C ALA A 164 -3.32 11.94 10.74
N CYS A 165 -2.18 11.49 11.27
CA CYS A 165 -1.93 10.07 11.47
C CYS A 165 -2.84 9.49 12.56
N PRO A 166 -3.83 8.63 12.21
CA PRO A 166 -4.87 8.24 13.17
C PRO A 166 -4.38 7.37 14.32
N THR A 167 -3.20 6.77 14.18
CA THR A 167 -2.61 5.91 15.22
C THR A 167 -1.40 6.57 15.89
N GLY A 168 -1.04 7.80 15.48
CA GLY A 168 0.18 8.45 15.95
C GLY A 168 1.45 7.66 15.61
N ALA A 169 1.42 6.93 14.48
CA ALA A 169 2.60 6.17 14.02
C ALA A 169 3.78 7.08 13.68
N LEU A 170 3.51 8.30 13.22
CA LEU A 170 4.54 9.32 12.99
C LEU A 170 4.81 10.02 14.34
N VAL A 171 5.73 9.44 15.12
CA VAL A 171 5.97 9.82 16.51
C VAL A 171 6.66 11.19 16.64
N GLU A 172 7.44 11.56 15.63
CA GLU A 172 8.05 12.88 15.48
C GLU A 172 8.46 13.06 14.01
N PRO A 173 8.83 14.26 13.57
CA PRO A 173 9.27 14.48 12.19
C PRO A 173 10.36 13.47 11.77
N TYR A 174 10.15 12.83 10.64
CA TYR A 174 11.08 11.86 10.02
C TYR A 174 11.19 10.52 10.77
N VAL A 175 10.42 10.31 11.85
CA VAL A 175 10.46 9.07 12.65
C VAL A 175 9.10 8.41 12.69
N MET A 176 9.06 7.14 12.30
CA MET A 176 7.84 6.35 12.28
C MET A 176 8.00 5.07 13.11
N ASP A 177 7.06 4.84 14.04
CA ASP A 177 6.90 3.51 14.65
C ASP A 177 6.04 2.67 13.72
N ALA A 178 6.69 1.81 12.94
CA ALA A 178 6.02 0.97 11.95
C ALA A 178 4.95 0.05 12.56
N ARG A 179 5.11 -0.34 13.84
CA ARG A 179 4.15 -1.24 14.52
C ARG A 179 2.76 -0.60 14.68
N ARG A 180 2.72 0.74 14.67
CA ARG A 180 1.48 1.53 14.80
C ARG A 180 0.91 1.94 13.44
N CYS A 181 1.70 1.83 12.36
CA CYS A 181 1.29 2.28 11.04
C CYS A 181 0.16 1.41 10.48
N LEU A 182 -0.94 2.04 10.00
CA LEU A 182 -2.06 1.32 9.41
C LEU A 182 -1.63 0.45 8.22
N SER A 183 -0.64 0.89 7.44
CA SER A 183 -0.13 0.06 6.35
C SER A 183 0.47 -1.25 6.89
N TYR A 184 1.26 -1.19 7.96
CA TYR A 184 1.77 -2.40 8.60
C TYR A 184 0.63 -3.27 9.15
N LEU A 185 -0.31 -2.66 9.88
CA LEU A 185 -1.41 -3.38 10.55
C LEU A 185 -2.33 -4.08 9.53
N THR A 186 -2.56 -3.47 8.36
CA THR A 186 -3.50 -4.01 7.37
C THR A 186 -2.83 -4.85 6.28
N ILE A 187 -1.51 -4.74 6.08
CA ILE A 187 -0.80 -5.47 5.02
C ILE A 187 0.09 -6.58 5.59
N GLU A 188 0.93 -6.25 6.59
CA GLU A 188 2.03 -7.13 7.02
C GLU A 188 1.70 -7.96 8.27
N LEU A 189 0.91 -7.39 9.19
CA LEU A 189 0.56 -8.07 10.44
C LEU A 189 -0.25 -9.33 10.14
N ARG A 190 0.20 -10.48 10.65
CA ARG A 190 -0.46 -11.79 10.44
C ARG A 190 -1.37 -12.17 11.60
N ASP A 191 -1.19 -11.53 12.74
CA ASP A 191 -1.91 -11.76 13.98
C ASP A 191 -3.09 -10.78 14.13
N ALA A 192 -3.72 -10.77 15.27
CA ALA A 192 -4.82 -9.85 15.60
C ALA A 192 -4.33 -8.39 15.59
N ILE A 193 -5.14 -7.50 15.02
CA ILE A 193 -4.91 -6.06 15.17
C ILE A 193 -5.17 -5.73 16.65
N PRO A 194 -4.21 -5.09 17.35
CA PRO A 194 -4.44 -4.72 18.76
C PRO A 194 -5.71 -3.86 18.91
N ASP A 195 -6.48 -4.13 19.95
CA ASP A 195 -7.77 -3.49 20.21
C ASP A 195 -7.67 -1.96 20.17
N GLU A 196 -6.60 -1.42 20.71
CA GLU A 196 -6.35 0.03 20.75
C GLU A 196 -6.27 0.68 19.37
N PHE A 197 -5.87 -0.06 18.34
CA PHE A 197 -5.75 0.47 16.97
C PHE A 197 -6.97 0.20 16.10
N ARG A 198 -7.85 -0.76 16.47
CA ARG A 198 -9.01 -1.12 15.63
C ARG A 198 -9.92 0.07 15.30
N PRO A 199 -10.25 0.97 16.25
CA PRO A 199 -11.04 2.16 15.88
C PRO A 199 -10.34 3.06 14.86
N ALA A 200 -9.02 3.22 14.97
CA ALA A 200 -8.21 4.05 14.09
C ALA A 200 -8.08 3.48 12.66
N VAL A 201 -8.28 2.16 12.50
CA VAL A 201 -8.30 1.53 11.15
C VAL A 201 -9.41 2.19 10.30
N GLY A 202 -10.50 2.61 10.93
CA GLY A 202 -11.60 3.24 10.20
C GLY A 202 -12.14 2.30 9.12
N ARG A 203 -12.11 2.77 7.88
CA ARG A 203 -12.54 2.01 6.70
C ARG A 203 -11.38 1.40 5.89
N HIS A 204 -10.14 1.50 6.37
CA HIS A 204 -8.96 1.03 5.62
C HIS A 204 -8.87 -0.50 5.67
N VAL A 205 -9.10 -1.13 4.52
CA VAL A 205 -9.03 -2.59 4.39
C VAL A 205 -7.66 -3.07 3.89
N PHE A 206 -6.89 -2.16 3.27
CA PHE A 206 -5.55 -2.47 2.77
C PHE A 206 -4.73 -1.19 2.62
N GLY A 207 -3.68 -1.04 3.42
CA GLY A 207 -2.79 0.11 3.34
C GLY A 207 -3.41 1.39 3.91
N CYS A 208 -2.70 2.50 3.73
CA CYS A 208 -3.15 3.80 4.24
C CYS A 208 -2.37 4.90 3.54
N ASP A 209 -3.10 5.88 2.99
CA ASP A 209 -2.49 7.01 2.28
C ASP A 209 -2.61 8.34 3.06
N ILE A 210 -3.21 8.34 4.26
CA ILE A 210 -3.60 9.57 4.97
C ILE A 210 -2.44 10.59 5.06
N CYS A 211 -1.25 10.15 5.44
CA CYS A 211 -0.11 11.06 5.59
C CYS A 211 0.39 11.62 4.24
N GLN A 212 0.11 10.92 3.13
CA GLN A 212 0.39 11.40 1.77
C GLN A 212 -0.77 12.27 1.26
N ASP A 213 -2.02 11.87 1.56
CA ASP A 213 -3.23 12.61 1.13
C ASP A 213 -3.21 14.06 1.62
N VAL A 214 -2.82 14.27 2.89
CA VAL A 214 -2.83 15.62 3.48
C VAL A 214 -1.59 16.45 3.08
N CYS A 215 -0.61 15.82 2.43
CA CYS A 215 0.65 16.50 2.08
C CYS A 215 0.44 17.54 0.98
N PRO A 216 0.82 18.81 1.20
CA PRO A 216 0.62 19.86 0.18
C PRO A 216 1.30 19.57 -1.15
N TYR A 217 2.42 18.84 -1.13
CA TYR A 217 3.15 18.48 -2.36
C TYR A 217 2.38 17.51 -3.25
N ASN A 218 1.37 16.81 -2.71
CA ASN A 218 0.53 15.90 -3.49
C ASN A 218 -0.69 16.58 -4.11
N ARG A 219 -0.97 17.84 -3.78
CA ARG A 219 -2.15 18.55 -4.32
C ARG A 219 -2.08 18.82 -5.80
N ARG A 220 -0.87 19.04 -6.33
CA ARG A 220 -0.63 19.37 -7.73
C ARG A 220 0.42 18.48 -8.37
N ALA A 221 0.64 17.32 -7.76
CA ALA A 221 1.61 16.35 -8.26
C ALA A 221 1.20 15.80 -9.62
N ALA A 222 2.19 15.34 -10.35
CA ALA A 222 1.97 14.71 -11.66
C ALA A 222 1.13 13.43 -11.52
N LEU A 223 0.27 13.19 -12.49
CA LEU A 223 -0.59 12.00 -12.52
C LEU A 223 -0.05 10.96 -13.50
N THR A 224 -0.28 9.69 -13.20
CA THR A 224 0.11 8.61 -14.10
C THR A 224 -0.74 8.59 -15.37
N ARG A 225 -0.13 8.16 -16.47
CA ARG A 225 -0.82 7.90 -17.74
C ARG A 225 -0.96 6.39 -17.99
N LEU A 226 -0.53 5.57 -17.05
CA LEU A 226 -0.57 4.12 -17.19
C LEU A 226 -1.91 3.56 -16.71
N SER A 227 -2.72 3.08 -17.65
CA SER A 227 -4.02 2.45 -17.32
C SER A 227 -3.86 1.24 -16.38
N ALA A 228 -2.75 0.54 -16.46
CA ALA A 228 -2.44 -0.59 -15.57
C ALA A 228 -2.37 -0.19 -14.09
N LEU A 229 -2.17 1.09 -13.78
CA LEU A 229 -2.13 1.61 -12.40
C LEU A 229 -3.47 2.25 -11.97
N ALA A 230 -4.45 2.36 -12.89
CA ALA A 230 -5.78 2.84 -12.57
C ALA A 230 -6.56 1.80 -11.72
N PRO A 231 -7.60 2.22 -10.98
CA PRO A 231 -8.38 1.26 -10.19
C PRO A 231 -8.96 0.12 -11.04
N ARG A 232 -8.66 -1.11 -10.64
CA ARG A 232 -9.18 -2.31 -11.31
C ARG A 232 -10.66 -2.47 -11.01
N GLU A 233 -11.42 -2.75 -12.07
CA GLU A 233 -12.80 -3.16 -11.96
C GLU A 233 -12.85 -4.69 -11.99
N ILE A 234 -13.44 -5.27 -10.96
CA ILE A 234 -13.53 -6.74 -10.78
C ILE A 234 -14.96 -7.15 -11.05
N GLU A 235 -15.17 -7.98 -12.06
CA GLU A 235 -16.47 -8.60 -12.30
C GLU A 235 -16.74 -9.64 -11.22
N THR A 236 -17.83 -9.48 -10.50
CA THR A 236 -18.24 -10.42 -9.48
C THR A 236 -19.51 -11.12 -9.90
N ARG A 237 -19.59 -12.41 -9.62
CA ARG A 237 -20.84 -13.16 -9.84
C ARG A 237 -21.83 -12.77 -8.77
N SER A 238 -23.03 -12.38 -9.18
CA SER A 238 -24.13 -12.11 -8.26
C SER A 238 -24.35 -13.32 -7.33
N SER A 239 -24.63 -13.07 -6.06
CA SER A 239 -24.85 -14.14 -5.11
C SER A 239 -26.02 -15.03 -5.53
N LYS A 240 -25.95 -16.32 -5.18
CA LYS A 240 -27.00 -17.28 -5.54
C LYS A 240 -28.42 -16.88 -5.08
N SER A 241 -28.50 -16.10 -4.00
CA SER A 241 -29.79 -15.60 -3.48
C SER A 241 -30.40 -14.53 -4.39
N GLU A 242 -29.62 -13.54 -4.82
CA GLU A 242 -30.08 -12.47 -5.74
C GLU A 242 -30.50 -13.05 -7.09
N THR A 243 -29.76 -14.04 -7.57
CA THR A 243 -30.08 -14.73 -8.84
C THR A 243 -31.40 -15.48 -8.74
N ARG A 244 -31.72 -16.08 -7.58
CA ARG A 244 -32.96 -16.85 -7.35
C ARG A 244 -34.19 -15.94 -7.29
N GLU A 245 -34.09 -14.80 -6.58
CA GLU A 245 -35.17 -13.82 -6.48
C GLU A 245 -35.48 -13.15 -7.83
N ARG A 246 -34.45 -12.84 -8.62
CA ARG A 246 -34.61 -12.22 -9.95
C ARG A 246 -35.12 -13.20 -11.00
N ARG A 247 -34.74 -14.47 -10.94
CA ARG A 247 -35.32 -15.52 -11.81
C ARG A 247 -36.82 -15.70 -11.53
N ALA A 248 -37.23 -15.61 -10.27
CA ALA A 248 -38.63 -15.62 -9.88
C ALA A 248 -39.42 -14.40 -10.42
N ALA A 249 -38.69 -13.29 -10.69
CA ALA A 249 -39.28 -12.07 -11.27
C ALA A 249 -39.16 -11.96 -12.79
N GLY A 250 -38.71 -13.03 -13.48
CA GLY A 250 -38.68 -13.10 -14.96
C GLY A 250 -37.49 -12.36 -15.62
N HIS A 251 -36.43 -12.04 -14.91
CA HIS A 251 -35.24 -11.40 -15.48
C HIS A 251 -34.14 -12.44 -15.77
N GLU A 252 -33.85 -12.68 -17.04
CA GLU A 252 -32.92 -13.72 -17.49
C GLU A 252 -31.44 -13.34 -17.61
N SER A 253 -31.10 -12.07 -17.52
CA SER A 253 -29.68 -11.64 -17.64
C SER A 253 -28.92 -11.82 -16.33
N PRO A 254 -27.74 -12.45 -16.34
CA PRO A 254 -26.90 -12.49 -15.16
C PRO A 254 -26.47 -11.06 -14.85
N VAL A 255 -26.80 -10.56 -13.67
CA VAL A 255 -26.34 -9.26 -13.22
C VAL A 255 -24.89 -9.44 -12.74
N THR A 256 -23.97 -9.05 -13.58
CA THR A 256 -22.58 -8.88 -13.14
C THR A 256 -22.51 -7.61 -12.32
N SER A 257 -22.29 -7.73 -11.03
CA SER A 257 -21.94 -6.57 -10.23
C SER A 257 -20.42 -6.32 -10.37
N HIS A 258 -20.05 -5.06 -10.45
CA HIS A 258 -18.64 -4.67 -10.54
C HIS A 258 -18.17 -4.14 -9.20
N GLN A 259 -16.96 -4.53 -8.79
CA GLN A 259 -16.29 -4.02 -7.58
C GLN A 259 -15.04 -3.27 -8.01
N SER A 260 -14.95 -2.01 -7.66
CA SER A 260 -13.74 -1.24 -7.91
C SER A 260 -12.77 -1.36 -6.74
N LEU A 261 -11.49 -1.59 -7.00
CA LEU A 261 -10.46 -1.59 -5.95
C LEU A 261 -10.25 -0.21 -5.33
N PHE A 262 -10.72 0.84 -5.97
CA PHE A 262 -10.73 2.17 -5.38
C PHE A 262 -11.54 2.19 -4.06
N HIS A 263 -12.72 1.55 -4.05
CA HIS A 263 -13.66 1.67 -2.93
C HIS A 263 -14.56 0.41 -2.86
N PRO A 264 -14.00 -0.76 -2.52
CA PRO A 264 -14.73 -2.02 -2.59
C PRO A 264 -15.78 -2.17 -1.50
N CYS A 265 -16.88 -2.88 -1.80
CA CYS A 265 -17.92 -3.20 -0.82
C CYS A 265 -17.38 -4.13 0.26
N LEU A 266 -17.67 -3.82 1.53
CA LEU A 266 -17.23 -4.63 2.67
C LEU A 266 -17.88 -6.03 2.66
N ASP A 267 -19.17 -6.12 2.30
CA ASP A 267 -19.88 -7.41 2.16
C ASP A 267 -19.17 -8.32 1.16
N TRP A 268 -18.77 -7.76 0.01
CA TRP A 268 -18.03 -8.51 -0.99
C TRP A 268 -16.70 -9.03 -0.43
N LEU A 269 -15.95 -8.18 0.26
CA LEU A 269 -14.64 -8.56 0.79
C LEU A 269 -14.73 -9.73 1.80
N VAL A 270 -15.75 -9.72 2.67
CA VAL A 270 -15.90 -10.79 3.67
C VAL A 270 -16.53 -12.06 3.08
N SER A 271 -17.18 -11.97 1.91
CA SER A 271 -17.76 -13.14 1.23
C SER A 271 -16.73 -13.93 0.42
N LEU A 272 -15.54 -13.36 0.18
CA LEU A 272 -14.50 -14.03 -0.60
C LEU A 272 -14.01 -15.30 0.09
N THR A 273 -13.98 -16.40 -0.66
CA THR A 273 -13.26 -17.59 -0.23
C THR A 273 -11.75 -17.37 -0.45
N GLU A 274 -10.93 -18.20 0.18
CA GLU A 274 -9.48 -18.14 -0.05
C GLU A 274 -9.13 -18.36 -1.53
N GLU A 275 -9.90 -19.19 -2.21
CA GLU A 275 -9.70 -19.47 -3.64
C GLU A 275 -10.06 -18.27 -4.51
N ASP A 276 -11.19 -17.61 -4.23
CA ASP A 276 -11.57 -16.34 -4.89
C ASP A 276 -10.48 -15.29 -4.71
N PHE A 277 -9.99 -15.15 -3.48
CA PHE A 277 -8.92 -14.20 -3.16
C PHE A 277 -7.68 -14.47 -4.01
N LYS A 278 -7.22 -15.73 -4.06
CA LYS A 278 -6.02 -16.11 -4.84
C LYS A 278 -6.20 -15.82 -6.33
N GLN A 279 -7.39 -16.08 -6.87
CA GLN A 279 -7.68 -15.85 -8.29
C GLN A 279 -7.74 -14.34 -8.59
N ILE A 280 -8.52 -13.58 -7.80
CA ILE A 280 -8.79 -12.16 -8.03
C ILE A 280 -7.51 -11.32 -7.85
N PHE A 281 -6.75 -11.58 -6.80
CA PHE A 281 -5.61 -10.76 -6.43
C PHE A 281 -4.25 -11.32 -6.88
N ARG A 282 -4.23 -12.34 -7.74
CA ARG A 282 -3.00 -12.97 -8.24
C ARG A 282 -2.01 -11.94 -8.82
N THR A 283 -2.52 -10.97 -9.56
CA THR A 283 -1.73 -9.92 -10.22
C THR A 283 -1.95 -8.54 -9.56
N SER A 284 -2.20 -8.52 -8.26
CA SER A 284 -2.44 -7.29 -7.50
C SER A 284 -1.55 -7.28 -6.24
N ALA A 285 -1.11 -6.10 -5.83
CA ALA A 285 -0.38 -5.92 -4.58
C ALA A 285 -1.22 -6.34 -3.36
N VAL A 286 -2.54 -6.36 -3.48
CA VAL A 286 -3.47 -6.77 -2.40
C VAL A 286 -3.18 -8.20 -1.91
N LYS A 287 -2.62 -9.07 -2.76
CA LYS A 287 -2.25 -10.45 -2.39
C LYS A 287 -1.33 -10.49 -1.15
N ARG A 288 -0.58 -9.42 -0.87
CA ARG A 288 0.36 -9.31 0.25
C ARG A 288 -0.33 -9.46 1.62
N ALA A 289 -1.57 -8.96 1.76
CA ALA A 289 -2.34 -9.10 3.01
C ALA A 289 -2.75 -10.54 3.31
N ARG A 290 -2.79 -11.41 2.29
CA ARG A 290 -3.39 -12.75 2.33
C ARG A 290 -4.89 -12.68 2.61
N TRP A 291 -5.63 -13.75 2.30
CA TRP A 291 -7.08 -13.81 2.47
C TRP A 291 -7.50 -13.48 3.92
N ARG A 292 -6.90 -14.15 4.92
CA ARG A 292 -7.23 -13.95 6.34
C ARG A 292 -7.04 -12.48 6.76
N GLY A 293 -5.96 -11.85 6.32
CA GLY A 293 -5.66 -10.45 6.64
C GLY A 293 -6.68 -9.49 6.03
N LEU A 294 -7.03 -9.70 4.76
CA LEU A 294 -8.00 -8.84 4.07
C LEU A 294 -9.39 -8.95 4.72
N VAL A 295 -9.85 -10.19 4.97
CA VAL A 295 -11.15 -10.42 5.64
C VAL A 295 -11.13 -9.83 7.06
N ARG A 296 -10.05 -10.08 7.84
CA ARG A 296 -9.87 -9.48 9.18
C ARG A 296 -10.03 -7.94 9.13
N ASN A 297 -9.38 -7.29 8.17
CA ASN A 297 -9.43 -5.83 8.02
C ASN A 297 -10.85 -5.36 7.67
N ALA A 298 -11.53 -6.08 6.79
CA ALA A 298 -12.91 -5.77 6.41
C ALA A 298 -13.87 -5.89 7.61
N LEU A 299 -13.67 -6.90 8.47
CA LEU A 299 -14.44 -7.07 9.72
C LEU A 299 -14.27 -5.86 10.64
N VAL A 300 -13.03 -5.35 10.78
CA VAL A 300 -12.78 -4.15 11.58
C VAL A 300 -13.48 -2.93 10.95
N ALA A 301 -13.40 -2.79 9.63
CA ALA A 301 -14.07 -1.69 8.92
C ALA A 301 -15.60 -1.76 9.09
N MET A 302 -16.21 -2.95 9.04
CA MET A 302 -17.64 -3.15 9.31
C MET A 302 -18.02 -2.68 10.72
N GLY A 303 -17.22 -3.04 11.72
CA GLY A 303 -17.45 -2.59 13.11
C GLY A 303 -17.37 -1.08 13.23
N ASN A 304 -16.38 -0.47 12.56
CA ASN A 304 -16.18 0.98 12.56
C ASN A 304 -17.27 1.74 11.79
N SER A 305 -17.94 1.10 10.82
CA SER A 305 -18.97 1.73 10.00
C SER A 305 -20.23 2.13 10.81
N GLY A 306 -20.56 1.36 11.84
CA GLY A 306 -21.79 1.53 12.60
C GLY A 306 -23.05 1.04 11.88
N ASP A 307 -22.91 0.42 10.70
CA ASP A 307 -24.03 -0.02 9.88
C ASP A 307 -24.55 -1.38 10.33
N ALA A 308 -25.76 -1.39 10.90
CA ALA A 308 -26.40 -2.60 11.46
C ALA A 308 -26.65 -3.70 10.41
N ARG A 309 -26.66 -3.37 9.12
CA ARG A 309 -26.86 -4.37 8.04
C ARG A 309 -25.78 -5.44 8.03
N PHE A 310 -24.59 -5.15 8.57
CA PHE A 310 -23.48 -6.11 8.64
C PHE A 310 -23.65 -7.15 9.75
N ARG A 311 -24.63 -6.98 10.66
CA ARG A 311 -24.82 -7.88 11.79
C ARG A 311 -24.91 -9.37 11.38
N PRO A 312 -25.71 -9.78 10.38
CA PRO A 312 -25.79 -11.20 10.03
C PRO A 312 -24.45 -11.81 9.58
N ALA A 313 -23.70 -11.07 8.74
CA ALA A 313 -22.38 -11.53 8.28
C ALA A 313 -21.38 -11.62 9.44
N LEU A 314 -21.41 -10.64 10.35
CA LEU A 314 -20.55 -10.62 11.53
C LEU A 314 -20.89 -11.76 12.51
N GLU A 315 -22.19 -12.07 12.71
CA GLU A 315 -22.63 -13.19 13.56
C GLU A 315 -22.14 -14.53 13.00
N GLN A 316 -22.24 -14.71 11.68
CA GLN A 316 -21.73 -15.89 10.99
C GLN A 316 -20.20 -16.04 11.19
N LEU A 317 -19.44 -14.94 11.00
CA LEU A 317 -17.99 -14.98 11.13
C LEU A 317 -17.52 -15.03 12.59
N ALA A 318 -18.33 -14.56 13.55
CA ALA A 318 -18.06 -14.73 14.98
C ALA A 318 -18.09 -16.19 15.42
N ALA A 319 -18.78 -17.05 14.65
CA ALA A 319 -18.83 -18.50 14.84
C ALA A 319 -17.79 -19.25 13.98
N SER A 320 -16.93 -18.52 13.26
CA SER A 320 -15.90 -19.10 12.38
C SER A 320 -14.95 -20.02 13.18
N PRO A 321 -14.51 -21.16 12.60
CA PRO A 321 -13.44 -21.96 13.20
C PRO A 321 -12.07 -21.26 13.17
N ASP A 322 -11.92 -20.22 12.39
CA ASP A 322 -10.70 -19.41 12.36
C ASP A 322 -10.72 -18.42 13.52
N PRO A 323 -9.86 -18.59 14.55
CA PRO A 323 -9.91 -17.76 15.74
C PRO A 323 -9.61 -16.28 15.44
N LEU A 324 -8.79 -15.97 14.43
CA LEU A 324 -8.48 -14.59 14.05
C LEU A 324 -9.75 -13.89 13.53
N LEU A 325 -10.49 -14.54 12.65
CA LEU A 325 -11.70 -13.96 12.06
C LEU A 325 -12.82 -13.87 13.12
N ALA A 326 -12.98 -14.92 13.92
CA ALA A 326 -13.98 -14.96 14.99
C ALA A 326 -13.77 -13.82 16.01
N GLU A 327 -12.54 -13.58 16.42
CA GLU A 327 -12.18 -12.50 17.36
C GLU A 327 -12.60 -11.13 16.80
N HIS A 328 -12.20 -10.84 15.53
CA HIS A 328 -12.47 -9.53 14.93
C HIS A 328 -13.95 -9.32 14.64
N ALA A 329 -14.67 -10.40 14.27
CA ALA A 329 -16.14 -10.33 14.09
C ALA A 329 -16.86 -10.05 15.43
N LYS A 330 -16.44 -10.69 16.53
CA LYS A 330 -16.97 -10.41 17.87
C LYS A 330 -16.72 -8.95 18.29
N TRP A 331 -15.52 -8.46 18.06
CA TRP A 331 -15.20 -7.05 18.32
C TRP A 331 -16.10 -6.13 17.50
N ALA A 332 -16.28 -6.41 16.21
CA ALA A 332 -17.12 -5.60 15.31
C ALA A 332 -18.58 -5.58 15.77
N LEU A 333 -19.13 -6.74 16.21
CA LEU A 333 -20.48 -6.83 16.78
C LEU A 333 -20.62 -5.95 18.03
N ALA A 334 -19.62 -5.96 18.89
CA ALA A 334 -19.62 -5.10 20.09
C ALA A 334 -19.63 -3.63 19.72
N GLN A 335 -18.86 -3.21 18.69
CA GLN A 335 -18.87 -1.82 18.22
C GLN A 335 -20.24 -1.42 17.67
N LEU A 336 -20.89 -2.28 16.87
CA LEU A 336 -22.23 -1.99 16.35
C LEU A 336 -23.26 -1.82 17.49
N ALA A 337 -23.15 -2.63 18.55
CA ALA A 337 -24.08 -2.55 19.70
C ALA A 337 -23.93 -1.23 20.48
N VAL A 338 -22.72 -0.68 20.53
CA VAL A 338 -22.48 0.61 21.21
C VAL A 338 -23.06 1.76 20.38
N ARG A 339 -22.83 1.75 19.08
CA ARG A 339 -23.25 2.86 18.17
C ARG A 339 -24.77 2.91 17.93
N THR A 340 -25.48 1.79 18.07
CA THR A 340 -26.95 1.79 17.92
C THR A 340 -27.68 2.31 19.16
N LYS A 341 -26.98 2.55 20.28
CA LYS A 341 -27.56 3.07 21.52
C LYS A 341 -27.33 4.57 21.73
N GLY A 342 -26.52 5.21 20.88
CA GLY A 342 -26.24 6.65 20.91
C GLY A 342 -26.91 7.38 19.77
#